data_5bc57a4a9f7b1ce83920181450cd1327
#
_entry.id   5bc57a4a9f7b1ce83920181450cd1327
#
_cell.length_a   1.000
_cell.length_b   1.000
_cell.length_c   1.000
_cell.angle_alpha   90.00
_cell.angle_beta   90.00
_cell.angle_gamma   90.00
#
_symmetry.space_group_name_H-M   'P 1'
#
loop_
_entity.id
_entity.type
_entity.pdbx_description
1 polymer ?
#
loop_
_entity_poly.entity_id
_entity_poly.type
_entity_poly.pdbx_seq_one_letter_code
_entity_poly.pdbx_strand_id
1 'polypeptide(L)'
;LHEVMSISDKVAVLRKGKYIGTVNTADTNPQKLTEMMVGHAVSLNIDRPQAKYKDLRLEVKGLNCRNGEGVSVLRDITFQAFGGEILGIAGIAGSGQKELLEAIAGLQKAESGHIFYYPPHPNSDIAGYHVPVDKAGEELVGKTPSQIRHVGVSLAFVPEDRLGMGLVGGMGMVDNMMLKTYKDTPGPFVDRKPPKELADRLIRELEIVTPGVGTPGRRLYRRNLQKVRV
;
A
#
# COMPACT_ATOMS: atom_id res chain seq x y z
N LEU A 1 -13.19 -16.94 6.11
CA LEU A 1 -13.80 -18.24 5.72
C LEU A 1 -13.23 -19.42 6.50
N HIS A 2 -11.98 -19.37 6.92
CA HIS A 2 -11.38 -20.45 7.72
C HIS A 2 -12.17 -20.70 9.00
N GLU A 3 -12.49 -19.66 9.76
CA GLU A 3 -13.31 -19.74 10.99
C GLU A 3 -14.69 -20.32 10.69
N VAL A 4 -15.36 -19.86 9.62
CA VAL A 4 -16.65 -20.39 9.21
C VAL A 4 -16.58 -21.90 8.96
N MET A 5 -15.56 -22.34 8.22
CA MET A 5 -15.35 -23.76 7.93
C MET A 5 -15.05 -24.61 9.17
N SER A 6 -14.46 -24.01 10.22
CA SER A 6 -14.03 -24.74 11.42
C SER A 6 -15.12 -24.89 12.50
N ILE A 7 -16.11 -24.00 12.52
CA ILE A 7 -17.09 -23.93 13.63
C ILE A 7 -18.55 -24.09 13.21
N SER A 8 -18.87 -23.99 11.90
CA SER A 8 -20.28 -24.02 11.46
C SER A 8 -20.66 -25.36 10.83
N ASP A 9 -21.91 -25.80 11.03
CA ASP A 9 -22.48 -26.95 10.36
C ASP A 9 -22.99 -26.60 8.95
N LYS A 10 -23.51 -25.38 8.78
CA LYS A 10 -24.09 -24.87 7.53
C LYS A 10 -23.68 -23.43 7.29
N VAL A 11 -23.52 -23.08 6.03
CA VAL A 11 -23.17 -21.72 5.60
C VAL A 11 -24.26 -21.18 4.67
N ALA A 12 -24.92 -20.10 5.11
CA ALA A 12 -25.84 -19.35 4.27
C ALA A 12 -25.06 -18.20 3.59
N VAL A 13 -25.16 -18.09 2.29
CA VAL A 13 -24.45 -17.09 1.50
C VAL A 13 -25.38 -15.96 1.06
N LEU A 14 -24.97 -14.73 1.37
CA LEU A 14 -25.61 -13.49 0.91
C LEU A 14 -24.70 -12.76 -0.07
N ARG A 15 -25.28 -12.25 -1.16
CA ARG A 15 -24.55 -11.45 -2.16
C ARG A 15 -25.39 -10.24 -2.57
N LYS A 16 -24.85 -9.04 -2.34
CA LYS A 16 -25.54 -7.76 -2.65
C LYS A 16 -26.96 -7.69 -2.08
N GLY A 17 -27.14 -8.16 -0.84
CA GLY A 17 -28.44 -8.19 -0.15
C GLY A 17 -29.39 -9.31 -0.58
N LYS A 18 -28.97 -10.20 -1.49
CA LYS A 18 -29.78 -11.34 -1.94
C LYS A 18 -29.26 -12.64 -1.32
N TYR A 19 -30.17 -13.49 -0.89
CA TYR A 19 -29.88 -14.86 -0.48
C TYR A 19 -29.51 -15.70 -1.72
N ILE A 20 -28.35 -16.35 -1.69
CA ILE A 20 -27.84 -17.17 -2.80
C ILE A 20 -28.10 -18.66 -2.55
N GLY A 21 -28.06 -19.09 -1.29
CA GLY A 21 -28.27 -20.48 -0.91
C GLY A 21 -27.61 -20.82 0.42
N THR A 22 -27.92 -22.01 0.92
CA THR A 22 -27.26 -22.61 2.09
C THR A 22 -26.62 -23.93 1.69
N VAL A 23 -25.39 -24.16 2.14
CA VAL A 23 -24.64 -25.39 1.92
C VAL A 23 -24.18 -25.97 3.26
N ASN A 24 -24.09 -27.29 3.38
CA ASN A 24 -23.43 -27.90 4.54
C ASN A 24 -21.92 -27.64 4.47
N THR A 25 -21.30 -27.38 5.59
CA THR A 25 -19.86 -27.12 5.66
C THR A 25 -19.05 -28.33 5.21
N ALA A 26 -19.52 -29.55 5.52
CA ALA A 26 -18.87 -30.79 5.10
C ALA A 26 -18.85 -30.99 3.56
N ASP A 27 -19.83 -30.40 2.84
CA ASP A 27 -20.00 -30.59 1.39
C ASP A 27 -19.42 -29.44 0.55
N THR A 28 -18.70 -28.52 1.18
CA THR A 28 -18.18 -27.33 0.52
C THR A 28 -16.70 -27.07 0.88
N ASN A 29 -16.14 -26.07 0.26
CA ASN A 29 -14.77 -25.60 0.53
C ASN A 29 -14.67 -24.07 0.39
N PRO A 30 -13.60 -23.42 0.88
CA PRO A 30 -13.43 -21.97 0.81
C PRO A 30 -13.54 -21.40 -0.59
N GLN A 31 -13.07 -22.11 -1.61
CA GLN A 31 -13.13 -21.65 -2.99
C GLN A 31 -14.58 -21.58 -3.48
N LYS A 32 -15.36 -22.64 -3.28
CA LYS A 32 -16.77 -22.69 -3.67
C LYS A 32 -17.62 -21.65 -2.95
N LEU A 33 -17.38 -21.44 -1.65
CA LEU A 33 -18.01 -20.36 -0.91
C LEU A 33 -17.65 -18.98 -1.47
N THR A 34 -16.37 -18.75 -1.81
CA THR A 34 -15.92 -17.51 -2.43
C THR A 34 -16.63 -17.27 -3.77
N GLU A 35 -16.74 -18.29 -4.61
CA GLU A 35 -17.46 -18.21 -5.89
C GLU A 35 -18.93 -17.86 -5.69
N MET A 36 -19.60 -18.46 -4.71
CA MET A 36 -20.99 -18.11 -4.35
C MET A 36 -21.12 -16.66 -3.89
N MET A 37 -20.16 -16.16 -3.07
CA MET A 37 -20.14 -14.80 -2.55
C MET A 37 -19.87 -13.77 -3.63
N VAL A 38 -18.96 -14.05 -4.56
CA VAL A 38 -18.52 -13.13 -5.62
C VAL A 38 -19.42 -13.27 -6.87
N GLY A 39 -19.83 -14.49 -7.21
CA GLY A 39 -20.71 -14.80 -8.33
C GLY A 39 -20.02 -15.20 -9.62
N HIS A 40 -18.73 -15.38 -9.59
CA HIS A 40 -17.91 -15.93 -10.68
C HIS A 40 -16.74 -16.72 -10.09
N ALA A 41 -16.11 -17.57 -10.89
CA ALA A 41 -14.90 -18.27 -10.49
C ALA A 41 -13.79 -17.28 -10.11
N VAL A 42 -13.16 -17.51 -8.96
CA VAL A 42 -12.07 -16.68 -8.44
C VAL A 42 -10.86 -17.59 -8.22
N SER A 43 -9.74 -17.26 -8.84
CA SER A 43 -8.47 -17.88 -8.47
C SER A 43 -7.96 -17.24 -7.18
N LEU A 44 -7.74 -18.06 -6.15
CA LEU A 44 -7.11 -17.63 -4.90
C LEU A 44 -5.57 -17.66 -5.02
N ASN A 45 -5.04 -18.23 -6.09
CA ASN A 45 -3.62 -18.23 -6.36
C ASN A 45 -3.23 -16.89 -6.99
N ILE A 46 -2.33 -16.20 -6.32
CA ILE A 46 -1.74 -14.97 -6.83
C ILE A 46 -0.47 -15.34 -7.57
N ASP A 47 -0.48 -15.14 -8.88
CA ASP A 47 0.72 -15.31 -9.70
C ASP A 47 1.65 -14.13 -9.44
N ARG A 48 2.78 -14.39 -8.78
CA ARG A 48 3.77 -13.37 -8.44
C ARG A 48 5.00 -13.57 -9.32
N PRO A 49 5.40 -12.54 -10.09
CA PRO A 49 6.68 -12.62 -10.79
C PRO A 49 7.80 -12.77 -9.77
N GLN A 50 8.75 -13.65 -10.05
CA GLN A 50 9.93 -13.78 -9.21
C GLN A 50 10.78 -12.51 -9.31
N ALA A 51 11.25 -12.02 -8.15
CA ALA A 51 12.18 -10.91 -8.12
C ALA A 51 13.47 -11.32 -8.86
N LYS A 52 13.81 -10.58 -9.91
CA LYS A 52 15.03 -10.81 -10.68
C LYS A 52 16.28 -10.41 -9.90
N TYR A 53 16.17 -9.42 -9.03
CA TYR A 53 17.28 -8.83 -8.27
C TYR A 53 16.84 -8.62 -6.82
N LYS A 54 17.74 -8.93 -5.90
CA LYS A 54 17.53 -8.81 -4.44
C LYS A 54 18.52 -7.83 -3.81
N ASP A 55 18.65 -6.65 -4.41
CA ASP A 55 19.51 -5.62 -3.84
C ASP A 55 18.86 -5.02 -2.60
N LEU A 56 19.66 -4.72 -1.57
CA LEU A 56 19.21 -3.99 -0.40
C LEU A 56 18.65 -2.64 -0.80
N ARG A 57 17.44 -2.32 -0.35
CA ARG A 57 16.74 -1.06 -0.65
C ARG A 57 16.48 -0.20 0.58
N LEU A 58 16.19 -0.85 1.68
CA LEU A 58 15.90 -0.19 2.94
C LEU A 58 16.57 -0.96 4.07
N GLU A 59 17.22 -0.25 4.98
CA GLU A 59 17.78 -0.81 6.19
C GLU A 59 17.36 0.05 7.36
N VAL A 60 16.74 -0.57 8.35
CA VAL A 60 16.35 0.05 9.62
C VAL A 60 17.23 -0.52 10.71
N LYS A 61 17.87 0.34 11.50
CA LYS A 61 18.82 -0.05 12.57
C LYS A 61 18.47 0.63 13.87
N GLY A 62 18.11 -0.15 14.88
CA GLY A 62 17.92 0.32 16.24
C GLY A 62 16.90 1.44 16.38
N LEU A 63 15.84 1.44 15.54
CA LEU A 63 14.88 2.53 15.47
C LEU A 63 13.99 2.57 16.71
N ASN A 64 13.93 3.73 17.34
CA ASN A 64 13.08 4.02 18.47
C ASN A 64 12.19 5.24 18.17
N CYS A 65 10.89 5.14 18.49
CA CYS A 65 9.94 6.24 18.33
C CYS A 65 9.01 6.35 19.53
N ARG A 66 8.57 7.58 19.79
CA ARG A 66 7.48 7.88 20.75
C ARG A 66 6.31 8.49 20.00
N ASN A 67 5.10 8.19 20.47
CA ASN A 67 3.89 8.84 19.97
C ASN A 67 3.78 10.28 20.52
N GLY A 68 2.73 11.02 20.08
CA GLY A 68 2.48 12.38 20.54
C GLY A 68 2.21 12.52 22.05
N GLU A 69 1.94 11.43 22.74
CA GLU A 69 1.73 11.37 24.21
C GLU A 69 3.03 11.01 24.96
N GLY A 70 4.15 10.86 24.27
CA GLY A 70 5.44 10.50 24.84
C GLY A 70 5.60 9.01 25.15
N VAL A 71 4.65 8.15 24.77
CA VAL A 71 4.72 6.71 24.96
C VAL A 71 5.63 6.07 23.90
N SER A 72 6.56 5.22 24.31
CA SER A 72 7.43 4.48 23.40
C SER A 72 6.62 3.47 22.61
N VAL A 73 6.55 3.65 21.28
CA VAL A 73 5.77 2.83 20.35
C VAL A 73 6.65 1.94 19.47
N LEU A 74 7.91 2.32 19.23
CA LEU A 74 8.91 1.49 18.59
C LEU A 74 10.13 1.39 19.49
N ARG A 75 10.68 0.18 19.62
CA ARG A 75 11.82 -0.11 20.50
C ARG A 75 12.80 -0.98 19.76
N ASP A 76 13.99 -0.45 19.46
CA ASP A 76 15.12 -1.16 18.85
C ASP A 76 14.74 -1.97 17.58
N ILE A 77 13.95 -1.36 16.70
CA ILE A 77 13.50 -2.01 15.47
C ILE A 77 14.66 -2.08 14.47
N THR A 78 15.00 -3.30 14.07
CA THR A 78 16.07 -3.57 13.11
C THR A 78 15.61 -4.60 12.08
N PHE A 79 15.68 -4.24 10.79
CA PHE A 79 15.42 -5.14 9.67
C PHE A 79 15.94 -4.59 8.35
N GLN A 80 15.94 -5.42 7.33
CA GLN A 80 16.31 -5.07 5.97
C GLN A 80 15.19 -5.43 4.99
N ALA A 81 15.02 -4.62 3.94
CA ALA A 81 14.08 -4.89 2.85
C ALA A 81 14.81 -4.79 1.51
N PHE A 82 14.55 -5.75 0.63
CA PHE A 82 15.27 -5.92 -0.63
C PHE A 82 14.36 -5.61 -1.82
N GLY A 83 14.98 -5.29 -2.96
CA GLY A 83 14.25 -5.03 -4.19
C GLY A 83 13.47 -6.27 -4.64
N GLY A 84 12.20 -6.05 -5.02
CA GLY A 84 11.32 -7.11 -5.53
C GLY A 84 10.78 -8.09 -4.49
N GLU A 85 11.11 -7.96 -3.20
CA GLU A 85 10.50 -8.76 -2.15
C GLU A 85 9.22 -8.12 -1.61
N ILE A 86 8.39 -8.94 -0.97
CA ILE A 86 7.26 -8.51 -0.15
C ILE A 86 7.61 -8.83 1.30
N LEU A 87 8.01 -7.82 2.05
CA LEU A 87 8.27 -7.94 3.47
C LEU A 87 6.95 -7.80 4.24
N GLY A 88 6.54 -8.85 4.94
CA GLY A 88 5.37 -8.83 5.82
C GLY A 88 5.76 -8.44 7.25
N ILE A 89 5.03 -7.47 7.84
CA ILE A 89 5.17 -7.07 9.23
C ILE A 89 3.89 -7.40 9.96
N ALA A 90 3.93 -8.40 10.83
CA ALA A 90 2.77 -8.88 11.59
C ALA A 90 2.78 -8.31 13.01
N GLY A 91 1.58 -8.05 13.53
CA GLY A 91 1.37 -7.61 14.91
C GLY A 91 -0.12 -7.38 15.17
N ILE A 92 -0.51 -7.36 16.43
CA ILE A 92 -1.86 -6.96 16.82
C ILE A 92 -2.03 -5.44 16.68
N ALA A 93 -3.25 -4.94 16.67
CA ALA A 93 -3.53 -3.50 16.61
C ALA A 93 -2.79 -2.76 17.73
N GLY A 94 -2.11 -1.66 17.39
CA GLY A 94 -1.33 -0.87 18.34
C GLY A 94 0.10 -1.39 18.61
N SER A 95 0.59 -2.38 17.85
CA SER A 95 1.96 -2.88 18.00
C SER A 95 3.04 -2.05 17.30
N GLY A 96 2.70 -0.88 16.75
CA GLY A 96 3.67 0.05 16.17
C GLY A 96 3.83 -0.05 14.65
N GLN A 97 3.06 -0.89 13.94
CA GLN A 97 3.16 -1.02 12.48
C GLN A 97 2.90 0.31 11.76
N LYS A 98 1.91 1.07 12.24
CA LYS A 98 1.58 2.38 11.71
C LYS A 98 2.74 3.35 11.90
N GLU A 99 3.24 3.45 13.13
CA GLU A 99 4.33 4.34 13.52
C GLU A 99 5.62 4.02 12.76
N LEU A 100 5.88 2.74 12.50
CA LEU A 100 7.03 2.30 11.70
C LEU A 100 6.93 2.81 10.25
N LEU A 101 5.77 2.64 9.61
CA LEU A 101 5.56 3.14 8.25
C LEU A 101 5.61 4.66 8.18
N GLU A 102 5.07 5.34 9.19
CA GLU A 102 5.11 6.80 9.30
C GLU A 102 6.54 7.31 9.54
N ALA A 103 7.36 6.60 10.32
CA ALA A 103 8.77 6.93 10.52
C ALA A 103 9.57 6.79 9.21
N ILE A 104 9.37 5.71 8.46
CA ILE A 104 9.99 5.52 7.14
C ILE A 104 9.57 6.60 6.16
N ALA A 105 8.32 7.05 6.23
CA ALA A 105 7.78 8.10 5.38
C ALA A 105 8.20 9.53 5.80
N GLY A 106 8.89 9.70 6.95
CA GLY A 106 9.26 10.99 7.52
C GLY A 106 8.08 11.75 8.15
N LEU A 107 6.98 11.06 8.45
CA LEU A 107 5.79 11.61 9.12
C LEU A 107 5.87 11.48 10.64
N GLN A 108 6.59 10.48 11.15
CA GLN A 108 6.84 10.23 12.56
C GLN A 108 8.30 10.53 12.88
N LYS A 109 8.57 11.28 13.94
CA LYS A 109 9.94 11.58 14.37
C LYS A 109 10.54 10.37 15.07
N ALA A 110 11.73 9.96 14.63
CA ALA A 110 12.54 8.99 15.35
C ALA A 110 13.20 9.66 16.59
N GLU A 111 13.26 8.93 17.69
CA GLU A 111 13.99 9.31 18.91
C GLU A 111 15.47 8.95 18.79
N SER A 112 15.75 7.77 18.24
CA SER A 112 17.10 7.28 17.93
C SER A 112 17.03 6.18 16.87
N GLY A 113 18.19 5.73 16.42
CA GLY A 113 18.34 4.74 15.34
C GLY A 113 18.44 5.36 13.98
N HIS A 114 18.50 4.52 12.95
CA HIS A 114 18.78 4.92 11.57
C HIS A 114 17.83 4.25 10.60
N ILE A 115 17.54 4.93 9.50
CA ILE A 115 16.80 4.41 8.34
C ILE A 115 17.61 4.76 7.11
N PHE A 116 18.23 3.78 6.47
CA PHE A 116 19.02 3.97 5.26
C PHE A 116 18.25 3.52 4.03
N TYR A 117 18.28 4.34 3.01
CA TYR A 117 17.78 4.02 1.67
C TYR A 117 18.94 3.82 0.69
N TYR A 118 18.86 2.77 -0.09
CA TYR A 118 19.82 2.42 -1.12
C TYR A 118 19.15 2.57 -2.50
N PRO A 119 19.45 3.63 -3.26
CA PRO A 119 18.82 3.85 -4.56
C PRO A 119 19.17 2.72 -5.55
N PRO A 120 18.26 2.41 -6.51
CA PRO A 120 18.58 1.45 -7.56
C PRO A 120 19.80 1.91 -8.35
N HIS A 121 20.71 0.96 -8.61
CA HIS A 121 21.84 1.26 -9.48
C HIS A 121 21.37 1.26 -10.93
N PRO A 122 21.88 2.14 -11.82
CA PRO A 122 21.50 2.18 -13.22
C PRO A 122 21.65 0.83 -13.96
N ASN A 123 22.56 -0.02 -13.48
CA ASN A 123 22.82 -1.34 -14.03
C ASN A 123 22.18 -2.48 -13.23
N SER A 124 21.28 -2.18 -12.28
CA SER A 124 20.63 -3.21 -11.46
C SER A 124 19.80 -4.20 -12.27
N ASP A 125 19.49 -3.87 -13.53
CA ASP A 125 18.76 -4.74 -14.46
C ASP A 125 19.68 -5.72 -15.21
N ILE A 126 21.01 -5.65 -15.01
CA ILE A 126 21.97 -6.57 -15.60
C ILE A 126 22.14 -7.80 -14.71
N ALA A 127 21.89 -8.99 -15.26
CA ALA A 127 22.03 -10.25 -14.53
C ALA A 127 23.48 -10.41 -14.01
N GLY A 128 23.60 -10.69 -12.72
CA GLY A 128 24.91 -10.85 -12.05
C GLY A 128 25.54 -9.57 -11.52
N TYR A 129 24.92 -8.39 -11.68
CA TYR A 129 25.39 -7.16 -11.06
C TYR A 129 24.98 -7.15 -9.58
N HIS A 130 25.97 -7.12 -8.71
CA HIS A 130 25.75 -6.88 -7.27
C HIS A 130 26.07 -5.41 -6.98
N VAL A 131 25.19 -4.71 -6.29
CA VAL A 131 25.48 -3.36 -5.80
C VAL A 131 26.71 -3.46 -4.89
N PRO A 132 27.79 -2.71 -5.18
CA PRO A 132 28.92 -2.66 -4.28
C PRO A 132 28.44 -2.21 -2.88
N VAL A 133 28.87 -2.93 -1.86
CA VAL A 133 28.52 -2.66 -0.45
C VAL A 133 29.08 -1.29 0.03
N ASP A 134 29.93 -0.68 -0.75
CA ASP A 134 30.63 0.58 -0.47
C ASP A 134 29.80 1.85 -0.68
N LYS A 135 28.58 1.76 -1.23
CA LYS A 135 27.69 2.92 -1.26
C LYS A 135 27.02 3.05 0.09
N ALA A 136 27.44 4.07 0.82
CA ALA A 136 26.73 4.50 2.03
C ALA A 136 25.24 4.74 1.67
N GLY A 137 24.34 4.10 2.38
CA GLY A 137 22.92 4.35 2.24
C GLY A 137 22.59 5.81 2.57
N GLU A 138 21.60 6.36 1.91
CA GLU A 138 21.10 7.71 2.21
C GLU A 138 20.27 7.68 3.49
N GLU A 139 20.70 8.40 4.53
CA GLU A 139 19.98 8.49 5.80
C GLU A 139 18.65 9.22 5.63
N LEU A 140 17.55 8.59 6.07
CA LEU A 140 16.20 9.17 6.00
C LEU A 140 15.72 9.79 7.32
N VAL A 141 16.31 9.40 8.47
CA VAL A 141 15.92 9.97 9.77
C VAL A 141 16.16 11.48 9.79
N GLY A 142 15.17 12.22 10.27
CA GLY A 142 15.20 13.68 10.30
C GLY A 142 14.82 14.38 9.00
N LYS A 143 14.68 13.65 7.89
CA LYS A 143 14.19 14.22 6.63
C LYS A 143 12.65 14.33 6.63
N THR A 144 12.16 15.38 6.01
CA THR A 144 10.73 15.55 5.72
C THR A 144 10.31 14.66 4.55
N PRO A 145 9.01 14.34 4.40
CA PRO A 145 8.52 13.56 3.25
C PRO A 145 8.93 14.13 1.88
N SER A 146 9.00 15.46 1.78
CA SER A 146 9.47 16.13 0.55
C SER A 146 10.96 15.87 0.28
N GLN A 147 11.81 15.92 1.31
CA GLN A 147 13.23 15.61 1.18
C GLN A 147 13.47 14.13 0.85
N ILE A 148 12.71 13.23 1.47
CA ILE A 148 12.73 11.78 1.18
C ILE A 148 12.40 11.54 -0.30
N ARG A 149 11.39 12.23 -0.84
CA ARG A 149 11.07 12.17 -2.27
C ARG A 149 12.22 12.66 -3.16
N HIS A 150 12.91 13.74 -2.77
CA HIS A 150 14.05 14.28 -3.55
C HIS A 150 15.26 13.33 -3.56
N VAL A 151 15.40 12.47 -2.58
CA VAL A 151 16.41 11.40 -2.56
C VAL A 151 16.08 10.27 -3.56
N GLY A 152 14.90 10.29 -4.17
CA GLY A 152 14.46 9.30 -5.16
C GLY A 152 13.53 8.22 -4.57
N VAL A 153 13.11 8.36 -3.33
CA VAL A 153 12.15 7.43 -2.72
C VAL A 153 10.73 7.77 -3.19
N SER A 154 10.15 6.91 -4.00
CA SER A 154 8.73 7.00 -4.38
C SER A 154 7.89 6.12 -3.45
N LEU A 155 7.15 6.76 -2.56
CA LEU A 155 6.29 6.07 -1.61
C LEU A 155 4.86 5.94 -2.16
N ALA A 156 4.38 4.69 -2.33
CA ALA A 156 2.98 4.36 -2.48
C ALA A 156 2.39 3.98 -1.11
N PHE A 157 2.11 4.98 -0.28
CA PHE A 157 1.63 4.77 1.08
C PHE A 157 0.12 4.50 1.12
N VAL A 158 -0.30 3.31 1.58
CA VAL A 158 -1.70 2.92 1.75
C VAL A 158 -2.01 2.83 3.25
N PRO A 159 -2.48 3.90 3.90
CA PRO A 159 -2.75 3.89 5.33
C PRO A 159 -4.04 3.12 5.65
N GLU A 160 -4.18 2.75 6.92
CA GLU A 160 -5.41 2.16 7.46
C GLU A 160 -6.60 3.13 7.32
N ASP A 161 -6.42 4.40 7.70
CA ASP A 161 -7.39 5.47 7.43
C ASP A 161 -7.25 5.98 5.99
N ARG A 162 -8.11 5.46 5.14
CA ARG A 162 -8.09 5.73 3.70
C ARG A 162 -8.53 7.15 3.35
N LEU A 163 -9.43 7.74 4.12
CA LEU A 163 -9.97 9.08 3.85
C LEU A 163 -9.24 10.18 4.61
N GLY A 164 -8.75 9.90 5.81
CA GLY A 164 -8.03 10.90 6.61
C GLY A 164 -6.59 11.11 6.17
N MET A 165 -5.89 10.04 5.79
CA MET A 165 -4.46 10.09 5.42
C MET A 165 -4.18 9.73 3.96
N GLY A 166 -5.13 9.09 3.30
CA GLY A 166 -4.90 8.50 1.99
C GLY A 166 -5.37 9.32 0.81
N LEU A 167 -6.48 10.00 0.96
CA LEU A 167 -7.14 10.80 -0.08
C LEU A 167 -7.75 12.05 0.55
N VAL A 168 -7.81 13.10 -0.22
CA VAL A 168 -8.63 14.27 0.15
C VAL A 168 -10.08 13.95 -0.25
N GLY A 169 -10.90 13.58 0.74
CA GLY A 169 -12.25 13.07 0.53
C GLY A 169 -13.20 14.01 -0.22
N GLY A 170 -12.94 15.33 -0.17
CA GLY A 170 -13.71 16.33 -0.92
C GLY A 170 -13.31 16.48 -2.39
N MET A 171 -12.14 16.00 -2.78
CA MET A 171 -11.62 16.09 -4.15
C MET A 171 -12.04 14.89 -4.99
N GLY A 172 -12.15 15.11 -6.30
CA GLY A 172 -12.36 14.06 -7.29
C GLY A 172 -11.11 13.19 -7.49
N MET A 173 -11.27 12.12 -8.27
CA MET A 173 -10.20 11.18 -8.56
C MET A 173 -9.01 11.85 -9.26
N VAL A 174 -9.27 12.68 -10.26
CA VAL A 174 -8.23 13.43 -11.00
C VAL A 174 -7.44 14.34 -10.07
N ASP A 175 -8.13 15.09 -9.20
CA ASP A 175 -7.47 16.02 -8.28
C ASP A 175 -6.62 15.30 -7.24
N ASN A 176 -7.10 14.16 -6.72
CA ASN A 176 -6.31 13.32 -5.80
C ASN A 176 -5.05 12.75 -6.48
N MET A 177 -5.12 12.34 -7.74
CA MET A 177 -3.95 11.87 -8.49
C MET A 177 -2.95 12.99 -8.74
N MET A 178 -3.43 14.21 -9.00
CA MET A 178 -2.58 15.38 -9.19
C MET A 178 -1.77 15.76 -7.95
N LEU A 179 -2.21 15.43 -6.73
CA LEU A 179 -1.47 15.77 -5.50
C LEU A 179 -0.02 15.24 -5.49
N LYS A 180 0.27 14.19 -6.24
CA LYS A 180 1.63 13.64 -6.36
C LYS A 180 2.45 14.31 -7.47
N THR A 181 1.81 14.81 -8.52
CA THR A 181 2.48 15.19 -9.78
C THR A 181 2.33 16.67 -10.15
N TYR A 182 1.58 17.47 -9.40
CA TYR A 182 1.30 18.88 -9.77
C TYR A 182 2.57 19.75 -9.87
N LYS A 183 3.66 19.36 -9.20
CA LYS A 183 4.95 20.08 -9.27
C LYS A 183 5.85 19.60 -10.41
N ASP A 184 5.51 18.51 -11.05
CA ASP A 184 6.35 17.90 -12.09
C ASP A 184 6.12 18.56 -13.46
N THR A 185 5.06 19.37 -13.60
CA THR A 185 4.75 20.13 -14.81
C THR A 185 5.37 21.52 -14.75
N PRO A 186 6.24 21.91 -15.71
CA PRO A 186 6.78 23.25 -15.76
C PRO A 186 5.70 24.27 -16.18
N GLY A 187 5.69 25.43 -15.51
CA GLY A 187 4.79 26.52 -15.83
C GLY A 187 3.83 26.92 -14.73
N PRO A 188 3.08 28.03 -14.92
CA PRO A 188 2.17 28.57 -13.87
C PRO A 188 0.83 27.82 -13.78
N PHE A 189 0.52 26.94 -14.72
CA PHE A 189 -0.73 26.19 -14.78
C PHE A 189 -0.48 24.70 -14.60
N VAL A 190 -1.40 24.03 -13.89
CA VAL A 190 -1.37 22.59 -13.67
C VAL A 190 -1.99 21.87 -14.87
N ASP A 191 -1.25 20.94 -15.48
CA ASP A 191 -1.79 20.08 -16.53
C ASP A 191 -2.65 18.97 -15.92
N ARG A 192 -3.95 18.98 -16.24
CA ARG A 192 -4.94 18.00 -15.79
C ARG A 192 -5.13 16.81 -16.73
N LYS A 193 -4.51 16.86 -17.93
CA LYS A 193 -4.72 15.84 -18.95
C LYS A 193 -4.12 14.48 -18.55
N PRO A 194 -2.82 14.36 -18.15
CA PRO A 194 -2.23 13.08 -17.76
C PRO A 194 -2.95 12.42 -16.57
N PRO A 195 -3.30 13.14 -15.47
CA PRO A 195 -4.05 12.54 -14.36
C PRO A 195 -5.45 12.08 -14.77
N LYS A 196 -6.12 12.78 -15.71
CA LYS A 196 -7.42 12.36 -16.20
C LYS A 196 -7.32 11.08 -17.02
N GLU A 197 -6.36 10.99 -17.94
CA GLU A 197 -6.11 9.78 -18.74
C GLU A 197 -5.77 8.57 -17.83
N LEU A 198 -4.97 8.80 -16.80
CA LEU A 198 -4.66 7.77 -15.78
C LEU A 198 -5.94 7.34 -15.05
N ALA A 199 -6.78 8.29 -14.61
CA ALA A 199 -8.03 8.01 -13.93
C ALA A 199 -8.99 7.19 -14.80
N ASP A 200 -9.15 7.57 -16.06
CA ASP A 200 -10.00 6.86 -17.04
C ASP A 200 -9.47 5.43 -17.30
N ARG A 201 -8.15 5.25 -17.36
CA ARG A 201 -7.52 3.94 -17.50
C ARG A 201 -7.79 3.06 -16.28
N LEU A 202 -7.52 3.56 -15.06
CA LEU A 202 -7.71 2.81 -13.82
C LEU A 202 -9.17 2.45 -13.56
N ILE A 203 -10.13 3.29 -13.97
CA ILE A 203 -11.55 2.97 -13.90
C ILE A 203 -11.84 1.70 -14.70
N ARG A 204 -11.28 1.58 -15.91
CA ARG A 204 -11.48 0.41 -16.77
C ARG A 204 -10.73 -0.82 -16.28
N GLU A 205 -9.44 -0.68 -15.99
CA GLU A 205 -8.57 -1.82 -15.62
C GLU A 205 -8.93 -2.42 -14.25
N LEU A 206 -9.31 -1.57 -13.30
CA LEU A 206 -9.63 -2.00 -11.94
C LEU A 206 -11.15 -2.09 -11.68
N GLU A 207 -11.99 -1.93 -12.70
CA GLU A 207 -13.44 -1.98 -12.58
C GLU A 207 -13.98 -1.08 -11.44
N ILE A 208 -13.54 0.19 -11.42
CA ILE A 208 -13.95 1.13 -10.38
C ILE A 208 -15.39 1.58 -10.65
N VAL A 209 -16.29 1.28 -9.73
CA VAL A 209 -17.68 1.72 -9.82
C VAL A 209 -17.78 3.17 -9.36
N THR A 210 -17.92 4.09 -10.32
CA THR A 210 -18.03 5.54 -10.09
C THR A 210 -18.92 6.18 -11.16
N PRO A 211 -19.68 7.25 -10.84
CA PRO A 211 -20.37 8.06 -11.84
C PRO A 211 -19.42 8.80 -12.80
N GLY A 212 -18.16 9.03 -12.40
CA GLY A 212 -17.15 9.67 -13.23
C GLY A 212 -15.92 10.09 -12.45
N VAL A 213 -14.87 10.51 -13.16
CA VAL A 213 -13.56 10.90 -12.61
C VAL A 213 -13.60 12.11 -11.66
N GLY A 214 -14.62 12.94 -11.75
CA GLY A 214 -14.84 14.08 -10.86
C GLY A 214 -15.57 13.76 -9.57
N THR A 215 -16.00 12.49 -9.37
CA THR A 215 -16.74 12.10 -8.17
C THR A 215 -15.84 12.23 -6.93
N PRO A 216 -16.27 13.00 -5.89
CA PRO A 216 -15.51 13.15 -4.66
C PRO A 216 -15.22 11.80 -3.99
N GLY A 217 -13.99 11.62 -3.49
CA GLY A 217 -13.54 10.38 -2.88
C GLY A 217 -14.49 9.87 -1.78
N ARG A 218 -15.04 10.76 -0.94
CA ARG A 218 -16.02 10.40 0.10
C ARG A 218 -17.31 9.74 -0.40
N ARG A 219 -17.64 9.90 -1.70
CA ARG A 219 -18.81 9.27 -2.34
C ARG A 219 -18.48 7.93 -2.98
N LEU A 220 -17.22 7.55 -3.04
CA LEU A 220 -16.81 6.25 -3.55
C LEU A 220 -16.99 5.18 -2.46
N TYR A 221 -17.38 3.97 -2.87
CA TYR A 221 -17.38 2.83 -1.96
C TYR A 221 -15.99 2.56 -1.41
N ARG A 222 -15.88 2.13 -0.13
CA ARG A 222 -14.58 1.84 0.53
C ARG A 222 -13.65 0.95 -0.31
N ARG A 223 -14.21 -0.03 -1.02
CA ARG A 223 -13.48 -0.91 -1.93
C ARG A 223 -12.82 -0.16 -3.10
N ASN A 224 -13.46 0.89 -3.60
CA ASN A 224 -12.95 1.66 -4.74
C ASN A 224 -11.92 2.71 -4.31
N LEU A 225 -11.92 3.15 -3.06
CA LEU A 225 -10.96 4.14 -2.54
C LEU A 225 -9.51 3.66 -2.65
N GLN A 226 -9.24 2.37 -2.41
CA GLN A 226 -7.88 1.83 -2.56
C GLN A 226 -7.40 1.85 -4.01
N LYS A 227 -8.30 1.57 -4.96
CA LYS A 227 -8.00 1.53 -6.39
C LYS A 227 -7.66 2.91 -6.97
N VAL A 228 -8.13 3.98 -6.35
CA VAL A 228 -7.85 5.37 -6.76
C VAL A 228 -6.44 5.83 -6.38
N ARG A 229 -5.77 5.13 -5.48
CA ARG A 229 -4.47 5.52 -4.92
C ARG A 229 -3.26 4.88 -5.58
N VAL A 230 -3.49 3.91 -6.44
CA VAL A 230 -2.43 3.13 -7.12
C VAL A 230 -1.62 3.95 -8.11
#